data_36e4d037138b7388ed42efb4ceba082f
#
_entry.id   36e4d037138b7388ed42efb4ceba082f
#
_cell.length_a   1.000
_cell.length_b   1.000
_cell.length_c   1.000
_cell.angle_alpha   90.00
_cell.angle_beta   90.00
_cell.angle_gamma   90.00
#
_symmetry.space_group_name_H-M   'P 1'
#
loop_
_entity.id
_entity.type
_entity.pdbx_description
1 polymer ?
#
loop_
_entity_poly.entity_id
_entity_poly.type
_entity_poly.pdbx_seq_one_letter_code
_entity_poly.pdbx_strand_id
1 'polypeptide(L)'
;MSDVFVIEGGTIVTHDSTFRADVVIRGEQIVSLTSDSSDIEGATRIDATGLLVLPGGIDAHTHFREPEEFTREGFFSGGQGAAAGGITTVVEMPQADPTTVTVEQFQAKRTQVARTALVDMALWVGVVGGQLQSEFDLRNLASTGAVAFKSFLASSSPSFPAIDTTTLHWAMRIIAETGLPYALHAEDDNLLASGLHRLQDRGRTDPLAHAESRPPLVESVAVAEALYLAEVTGCWVHICHCASADALRLVAEARARGVRVTVETCPQYLSLNTDDLVALKGYGRCAPSLRDQDEVDQIWSYVMDETIDLICSDHCGFTREQKDAGAEDIFRAPLGLAGVQTLLPVFFDAAVNQRQMSLNQFVRQMATNPAQIFELYPRKGTIAVGSDADLVIFDPDRTWVVLGEEMLHKQKWTPFEGKSVTGRVIRTIRRGEVIYDDSLEGEARLPGLAGSGRYLPRGYGQDGSSS
;
A
#
# COMPACT_ATOMS: atom_id res chain seq x y z
N MET A 1 17.31 -21.28 -23.51
CA MET A 1 15.85 -21.20 -23.39
C MET A 1 15.45 -19.87 -24.02
N SER A 2 14.35 -19.80 -24.73
CA SER A 2 13.93 -18.52 -25.36
C SER A 2 13.58 -17.52 -24.24
N ASP A 3 14.15 -16.31 -24.32
CA ASP A 3 13.81 -15.21 -23.38
C ASP A 3 12.43 -14.59 -23.69
N VAL A 4 11.54 -15.35 -24.33
CA VAL A 4 10.21 -14.89 -24.75
C VAL A 4 9.13 -15.66 -24.03
N PHE A 5 8.25 -14.91 -23.35
CA PHE A 5 7.00 -15.41 -22.76
C PHE A 5 5.80 -14.84 -23.52
N VAL A 6 4.75 -15.65 -23.61
CA VAL A 6 3.45 -15.21 -24.16
C VAL A 6 2.35 -15.58 -23.18
N ILE A 7 1.54 -14.61 -22.79
CA ILE A 7 0.30 -14.83 -22.05
C ILE A 7 -0.83 -14.80 -23.07
N GLU A 8 -1.56 -15.91 -23.22
CA GLU A 8 -2.53 -16.12 -24.30
C GLU A 8 -3.97 -16.09 -23.79
N GLY A 9 -4.87 -15.55 -24.62
CA GLY A 9 -6.33 -15.70 -24.50
C GLY A 9 -6.98 -14.96 -23.33
N GLY A 10 -6.19 -14.18 -22.57
CA GLY A 10 -6.70 -13.45 -21.41
C GLY A 10 -7.46 -12.18 -21.78
N THR A 11 -8.25 -11.68 -20.83
CA THR A 11 -8.87 -10.35 -20.91
C THR A 11 -7.94 -9.33 -20.25
N ILE A 12 -7.29 -8.49 -21.06
CA ILE A 12 -6.42 -7.42 -20.57
C ILE A 12 -7.27 -6.28 -20.03
N VAL A 13 -6.92 -5.80 -18.85
CA VAL A 13 -7.55 -4.63 -18.23
C VAL A 13 -6.50 -3.56 -17.99
N THR A 14 -6.69 -2.39 -18.58
CA THR A 14 -5.89 -1.19 -18.30
C THR A 14 -6.74 -0.15 -17.56
N HIS A 15 -6.16 0.99 -17.23
CA HIS A 15 -6.89 2.08 -16.57
C HIS A 15 -8.02 2.70 -17.41
N ASP A 16 -8.02 2.48 -18.72
CA ASP A 16 -8.96 3.12 -19.67
C ASP A 16 -9.65 2.13 -20.61
N SER A 17 -9.17 0.88 -20.74
CA SER A 17 -9.73 -0.09 -21.69
C SER A 17 -9.70 -1.52 -21.15
N THR A 18 -10.60 -2.34 -21.70
CA THR A 18 -10.70 -3.78 -21.45
C THR A 18 -10.88 -4.48 -22.79
N PHE A 19 -9.94 -5.38 -23.15
CA PHE A 19 -9.92 -6.05 -24.44
C PHE A 19 -9.21 -7.40 -24.37
N ARG A 20 -9.41 -8.24 -25.40
CA ARG A 20 -8.69 -9.52 -25.54
C ARG A 20 -7.48 -9.34 -26.43
N ALA A 21 -6.31 -9.77 -25.94
CA ALA A 21 -5.09 -9.88 -26.71
C ALA A 21 -4.12 -10.81 -25.98
N ASP A 22 -3.14 -11.31 -26.72
CA ASP A 22 -1.97 -11.98 -26.17
C ASP A 22 -0.91 -10.95 -25.79
N VAL A 23 -0.25 -11.15 -24.66
CA VAL A 23 0.82 -10.29 -24.19
C VAL A 23 2.15 -10.98 -24.47
N VAL A 24 2.97 -10.36 -25.34
CA VAL A 24 4.30 -10.86 -25.67
C VAL A 24 5.35 -10.14 -24.84
N ILE A 25 6.12 -10.92 -24.09
CA ILE A 25 7.15 -10.43 -23.17
C ILE A 25 8.52 -10.90 -23.67
N ARG A 26 9.48 -9.98 -23.72
CA ARG A 26 10.89 -10.32 -23.99
C ARG A 26 11.78 -9.72 -22.91
N GLY A 27 12.48 -10.59 -22.19
CA GLY A 27 13.22 -10.18 -21.01
C GLY A 27 12.30 -9.54 -19.97
N GLU A 28 12.55 -8.30 -19.60
CA GLU A 28 11.80 -7.61 -18.55
C GLU A 28 10.58 -6.79 -19.06
N GLN A 29 10.36 -6.69 -20.39
CA GLN A 29 9.41 -5.74 -20.96
C GLN A 29 8.33 -6.40 -21.83
N ILE A 30 7.17 -5.75 -21.87
CA ILE A 30 6.11 -6.03 -22.83
C ILE A 30 6.56 -5.47 -24.18
N VAL A 31 6.65 -6.33 -25.21
CA VAL A 31 7.12 -5.94 -26.55
C VAL A 31 6.00 -5.92 -27.58
N SER A 32 4.87 -6.61 -27.31
CA SER A 32 3.70 -6.59 -28.20
C SER A 32 2.43 -6.95 -27.45
N LEU A 33 1.32 -6.38 -27.91
CA LEU A 33 -0.05 -6.82 -27.63
C LEU A 33 -0.66 -7.20 -28.97
N THR A 34 -1.02 -8.47 -29.17
CA THR A 34 -1.47 -9.00 -30.46
C THR A 34 -2.72 -9.85 -30.31
N SER A 35 -3.52 -9.93 -31.34
CA SER A 35 -4.68 -10.84 -31.39
C SER A 35 -4.30 -12.29 -31.73
N ASP A 36 -3.07 -12.52 -32.25
CA ASP A 36 -2.54 -13.82 -32.58
C ASP A 36 -1.02 -13.84 -32.37
N SER A 37 -0.58 -14.75 -31.54
CA SER A 37 0.83 -14.97 -31.22
C SER A 37 1.35 -16.34 -31.72
N SER A 38 0.58 -17.06 -32.55
CA SER A 38 0.86 -18.44 -32.96
C SER A 38 2.19 -18.61 -33.66
N ASP A 39 2.65 -17.59 -34.38
CA ASP A 39 3.94 -17.56 -35.14
C ASP A 39 5.17 -17.25 -34.27
N ILE A 40 4.99 -17.01 -32.98
CA ILE A 40 6.12 -16.78 -32.05
C ILE A 40 6.68 -18.14 -31.63
N GLU A 41 7.64 -18.63 -32.38
CA GLU A 41 8.27 -19.93 -32.14
C GLU A 41 9.13 -19.93 -30.86
N GLY A 42 9.12 -21.06 -30.15
CA GLY A 42 9.97 -21.30 -28.99
C GLY A 42 9.62 -20.47 -27.73
N ALA A 43 8.51 -19.73 -27.73
CA ALA A 43 8.04 -19.01 -26.53
C ALA A 43 7.52 -19.95 -25.44
N THR A 44 7.79 -19.62 -24.18
CA THR A 44 7.06 -20.22 -23.04
C THR A 44 5.66 -19.60 -22.99
N ARG A 45 4.61 -20.43 -23.00
CA ARG A 45 3.22 -19.99 -23.09
C ARG A 45 2.50 -20.19 -21.77
N ILE A 46 1.69 -19.20 -21.39
CA ILE A 46 0.83 -19.20 -20.22
C ILE A 46 -0.60 -18.98 -20.71
N ASP A 47 -1.46 -19.98 -20.56
CA ASP A 47 -2.87 -19.87 -20.88
C ASP A 47 -3.59 -19.04 -19.79
N ALA A 48 -4.20 -17.93 -20.21
CA ALA A 48 -5.04 -17.06 -19.39
C ALA A 48 -6.49 -17.03 -19.88
N THR A 49 -6.92 -18.04 -20.65
CA THR A 49 -8.28 -18.11 -21.18
C THR A 49 -9.32 -18.09 -20.05
N GLY A 50 -10.26 -17.16 -20.11
CA GLY A 50 -11.27 -16.94 -19.09
C GLY A 50 -10.81 -16.12 -17.88
N LEU A 51 -9.52 -15.76 -17.82
CA LEU A 51 -8.91 -15.00 -16.73
C LEU A 51 -8.71 -13.54 -17.12
N LEU A 52 -8.56 -12.69 -16.10
CA LEU A 52 -8.12 -11.31 -16.28
C LEU A 52 -6.59 -11.25 -16.28
N VAL A 53 -6.04 -10.41 -17.13
CA VAL A 53 -4.63 -10.00 -17.10
C VAL A 53 -4.61 -8.54 -16.66
N LEU A 54 -4.20 -8.33 -15.41
CA LEU A 54 -4.12 -7.02 -14.77
C LEU A 54 -2.66 -6.54 -14.74
N PRO A 55 -2.38 -5.23 -14.74
CA PRO A 55 -1.06 -4.75 -14.36
C PRO A 55 -0.74 -5.18 -12.92
N GLY A 56 0.53 -5.42 -12.64
CA GLY A 56 0.97 -5.71 -11.27
C GLY A 56 0.49 -4.65 -10.29
N GLY A 57 -0.12 -5.06 -9.19
CA GLY A 57 -0.57 -4.16 -8.15
C GLY A 57 0.60 -3.39 -7.51
N ILE A 58 0.34 -2.15 -7.10
CA ILE A 58 1.30 -1.31 -6.38
C ILE A 58 0.73 -1.00 -5.00
N ASP A 59 1.35 -1.56 -3.97
CA ASP A 59 1.00 -1.23 -2.59
C ASP A 59 1.83 -0.03 -2.13
N ALA A 60 1.18 1.11 -2.00
CA ALA A 60 1.83 2.38 -1.72
C ALA A 60 2.24 2.57 -0.25
N HIS A 61 1.82 1.68 0.65
CA HIS A 61 1.99 1.84 2.08
C HIS A 61 2.27 0.51 2.77
N THR A 62 3.55 0.20 2.98
CA THR A 62 3.97 -1.02 3.68
C THR A 62 4.97 -0.70 4.80
N HIS A 63 4.95 -1.52 5.85
CA HIS A 63 5.86 -1.49 6.98
C HIS A 63 6.57 -2.85 7.13
N PHE A 64 7.34 -3.26 6.13
CA PHE A 64 8.15 -4.48 6.20
C PHE A 64 9.34 -4.32 7.16
N ARG A 65 9.77 -3.07 7.41
CA ARG A 65 10.69 -2.67 8.48
C ARG A 65 12.04 -3.37 8.40
N GLU A 66 12.74 -3.21 7.29
CA GLU A 66 14.11 -3.67 7.16
C GLU A 66 15.02 -2.49 6.77
N PRO A 67 16.24 -2.35 7.31
CA PRO A 67 16.81 -3.19 8.36
C PRO A 67 16.19 -2.91 9.73
N GLU A 68 16.03 -3.94 10.55
CA GLU A 68 15.64 -3.86 11.95
C GLU A 68 16.33 -5.01 12.69
N GLU A 69 16.83 -4.80 13.91
CA GLU A 69 17.58 -5.80 14.66
C GLU A 69 16.76 -7.08 14.90
N PHE A 70 15.45 -6.91 15.09
CA PHE A 70 14.48 -8.01 15.19
C PHE A 70 13.42 -7.84 14.11
N THR A 71 13.75 -8.24 12.89
CA THR A 71 12.87 -8.12 11.73
C THR A 71 11.55 -8.85 11.97
N ARG A 72 10.48 -8.09 12.12
CA ARG A 72 9.13 -8.64 12.29
C ARG A 72 8.67 -9.30 11.00
N GLU A 73 8.88 -8.64 9.88
CA GLU A 73 8.51 -9.13 8.54
C GLU A 73 9.75 -9.26 7.65
N GLY A 74 10.36 -8.18 7.23
CA GLY A 74 11.48 -8.14 6.29
C GLY A 74 11.03 -8.11 4.83
N PHE A 75 11.91 -7.63 3.95
CA PHE A 75 11.60 -7.40 2.54
C PHE A 75 11.31 -8.68 1.77
N PHE A 76 11.99 -9.79 2.11
CA PHE A 76 11.74 -11.05 1.44
C PHE A 76 10.39 -11.64 1.83
N SER A 77 10.12 -11.76 3.12
CA SER A 77 8.87 -12.34 3.61
C SER A 77 7.65 -11.49 3.27
N GLY A 78 7.72 -10.16 3.49
CA GLY A 78 6.66 -9.25 3.06
C GLY A 78 6.45 -9.30 1.54
N GLY A 79 7.56 -9.43 0.78
CA GLY A 79 7.54 -9.64 -0.65
C GLY A 79 6.87 -10.94 -1.09
N GLN A 80 6.99 -12.03 -0.30
CA GLN A 80 6.28 -13.29 -0.56
C GLN A 80 4.77 -13.10 -0.42
N GLY A 81 4.32 -12.44 0.66
CA GLY A 81 2.92 -12.05 0.81
C GLY A 81 2.43 -11.13 -0.30
N ALA A 82 3.22 -10.13 -0.66
CA ALA A 82 2.93 -9.20 -1.76
C ALA A 82 2.76 -9.96 -3.09
N ALA A 83 3.71 -10.82 -3.46
CA ALA A 83 3.65 -11.63 -4.67
C ALA A 83 2.39 -12.50 -4.72
N ALA A 84 2.05 -13.20 -3.63
CA ALA A 84 0.83 -14.00 -3.55
C ALA A 84 -0.46 -13.17 -3.61
N GLY A 85 -0.38 -11.89 -3.22
CA GLY A 85 -1.46 -10.91 -3.31
C GLY A 85 -1.56 -10.18 -4.67
N GLY A 86 -0.71 -10.51 -5.66
CA GLY A 86 -0.72 -9.82 -6.96
C GLY A 86 0.00 -8.48 -6.95
N ILE A 87 0.81 -8.19 -5.94
CA ILE A 87 1.57 -6.96 -5.80
C ILE A 87 2.99 -7.19 -6.33
N THR A 88 3.39 -6.43 -7.35
CA THR A 88 4.73 -6.50 -7.95
C THR A 88 5.65 -5.39 -7.48
N THR A 89 5.07 -4.32 -6.94
CA THR A 89 5.79 -3.14 -6.45
C THR A 89 5.22 -2.68 -5.12
N VAL A 90 6.08 -2.34 -4.18
CA VAL A 90 5.68 -1.71 -2.91
C VAL A 90 6.43 -0.39 -2.72
N VAL A 91 5.79 0.54 -2.00
CA VAL A 91 6.44 1.77 -1.53
C VAL A 91 6.60 1.67 -0.02
N GLU A 92 7.80 1.37 0.41
CA GLU A 92 8.11 1.04 1.81
C GLU A 92 8.28 2.28 2.66
N MET A 93 7.55 2.36 3.74
CA MET A 93 7.56 3.47 4.71
C MET A 93 8.92 3.63 5.40
N PRO A 94 9.26 4.86 5.86
CA PRO A 94 10.56 5.13 6.48
C PRO A 94 10.69 4.56 7.89
N GLN A 95 9.60 4.11 8.50
CA GLN A 95 9.56 3.58 9.85
C GLN A 95 10.26 2.22 9.93
N ALA A 96 11.46 2.22 10.48
CA ALA A 96 12.32 1.06 10.72
C ALA A 96 13.21 1.36 11.94
N ASP A 97 14.15 0.52 12.27
CA ASP A 97 15.18 0.78 13.26
C ASP A 97 16.56 0.43 12.64
N PRO A 98 17.34 1.47 12.26
CA PRO A 98 17.07 2.90 12.38
C PRO A 98 16.04 3.43 11.37
N THR A 99 15.26 4.45 11.79
CA THR A 99 14.31 5.18 10.93
C THR A 99 15.01 5.87 9.76
N THR A 100 14.41 5.88 8.58
CA THR A 100 15.01 6.45 7.35
C THR A 100 14.83 7.98 7.30
N VAL A 101 15.66 8.72 8.00
CA VAL A 101 15.60 10.19 8.12
C VAL A 101 16.92 10.89 7.74
N THR A 102 17.94 10.13 7.35
CA THR A 102 19.20 10.65 6.81
C THR A 102 19.56 9.98 5.48
N VAL A 103 20.46 10.60 4.73
CA VAL A 103 20.97 10.04 3.47
C VAL A 103 21.65 8.69 3.68
N GLU A 104 22.41 8.54 4.77
CA GLU A 104 23.07 7.26 5.10
C GLU A 104 22.06 6.15 5.35
N GLN A 105 21.04 6.41 6.15
CA GLN A 105 19.96 5.44 6.43
C GLN A 105 19.19 5.06 5.16
N PHE A 106 18.95 6.03 4.29
CA PHE A 106 18.34 5.77 2.98
C PHE A 106 19.21 4.84 2.12
N GLN A 107 20.51 5.11 2.02
CA GLN A 107 21.43 4.28 1.24
C GLN A 107 21.58 2.87 1.85
N ALA A 108 21.59 2.75 3.18
CA ALA A 108 21.58 1.46 3.86
C ALA A 108 20.31 0.65 3.51
N LYS A 109 19.13 1.28 3.59
CA LYS A 109 17.85 0.66 3.24
C LYS A 109 17.80 0.26 1.76
N ARG A 110 18.25 1.14 0.86
CA ARG A 110 18.39 0.82 -0.56
C ARG A 110 19.29 -0.38 -0.82
N THR A 111 20.43 -0.46 -0.12
CA THR A 111 21.34 -1.62 -0.22
C THR A 111 20.65 -2.90 0.25
N GLN A 112 19.84 -2.80 1.29
CA GLN A 112 19.09 -3.95 1.80
C GLN A 112 18.01 -4.43 0.80
N VAL A 113 17.33 -3.51 0.09
CA VAL A 113 16.41 -3.87 -1.01
C VAL A 113 17.12 -4.77 -2.03
N ALA A 114 18.31 -4.38 -2.49
CA ALA A 114 19.10 -5.16 -3.45
C ALA A 114 19.51 -6.55 -2.94
N ARG A 115 19.52 -6.77 -1.63
CA ARG A 115 19.95 -8.03 -1.02
C ARG A 115 18.79 -8.99 -0.73
N THR A 116 17.64 -8.47 -0.37
CA THR A 116 16.57 -9.29 0.23
C THR A 116 15.21 -9.12 -0.42
N ALA A 117 14.95 -8.04 -1.17
CA ALA A 117 13.63 -7.82 -1.75
C ALA A 117 13.25 -8.89 -2.78
N LEU A 118 12.00 -9.33 -2.76
CA LEU A 118 11.40 -10.19 -3.79
C LEU A 118 10.62 -9.38 -4.81
N VAL A 119 9.85 -8.39 -4.38
CA VAL A 119 9.13 -7.44 -5.24
C VAL A 119 9.94 -6.16 -5.43
N ASP A 120 9.61 -5.37 -6.44
CA ASP A 120 10.29 -4.10 -6.65
C ASP A 120 9.86 -3.09 -5.57
N MET A 121 10.76 -2.20 -5.17
CA MET A 121 10.54 -1.32 -4.02
C MET A 121 10.95 0.12 -4.32
N ALA A 122 10.01 1.06 -4.14
CA ALA A 122 10.33 2.47 -3.94
C ALA A 122 10.36 2.78 -2.43
N LEU A 123 11.01 3.87 -2.04
CA LEU A 123 11.27 4.17 -0.62
C LEU A 123 10.79 5.57 -0.25
N TRP A 124 10.11 5.67 0.89
CA TRP A 124 9.81 6.93 1.56
C TRP A 124 10.96 7.36 2.46
N VAL A 125 11.02 8.66 2.74
CA VAL A 125 11.90 9.26 3.77
C VAL A 125 11.08 9.99 4.83
N GLY A 126 11.60 10.07 6.06
CA GLY A 126 10.86 10.60 7.20
C GLY A 126 11.26 12.02 7.60
N VAL A 127 10.26 12.77 8.10
CA VAL A 127 10.46 13.93 8.97
C VAL A 127 9.87 13.58 10.33
N VAL A 128 10.67 13.64 11.39
CA VAL A 128 10.29 13.16 12.73
C VAL A 128 10.45 14.23 13.79
N GLY A 129 9.63 14.17 14.83
CA GLY A 129 9.74 15.06 15.98
C GLY A 129 11.01 14.81 16.79
N GLY A 130 11.47 15.85 17.48
CA GLY A 130 12.63 15.75 18.39
C GLY A 130 13.99 15.54 17.75
N GLN A 131 14.08 15.41 16.43
CA GLN A 131 15.35 15.38 15.69
C GLN A 131 15.55 16.71 14.95
N LEU A 132 16.76 17.26 15.08
CA LEU A 132 17.14 18.49 14.39
C LEU A 132 17.52 18.16 12.94
N GLN A 133 16.54 17.95 12.06
CA GLN A 133 16.78 17.96 10.63
C GLN A 133 16.86 19.42 10.15
N SER A 134 17.84 19.73 9.32
CA SER A 134 17.96 21.04 8.69
C SER A 134 17.24 21.08 7.32
N GLU A 135 17.04 22.27 6.77
CA GLU A 135 16.59 22.43 5.38
C GLU A 135 17.50 21.69 4.39
N PHE A 136 18.81 21.73 4.65
CA PHE A 136 19.81 21.06 3.84
C PHE A 136 19.62 19.53 3.86
N ASP A 137 19.28 18.95 5.02
CA ASP A 137 19.03 17.52 5.14
C ASP A 137 17.80 17.09 4.35
N LEU A 138 16.68 17.85 4.41
CA LEU A 138 15.48 17.53 3.64
C LEU A 138 15.71 17.64 2.14
N ARG A 139 16.44 18.66 1.66
CA ARG A 139 16.79 18.79 0.24
C ARG A 139 17.71 17.64 -0.23
N ASN A 140 18.67 17.24 0.60
CA ASN A 140 19.54 16.11 0.30
C ASN A 140 18.73 14.79 0.23
N LEU A 141 17.83 14.58 1.19
CA LEU A 141 16.94 13.40 1.16
C LEU A 141 16.08 13.37 -0.11
N ALA A 142 15.51 14.49 -0.52
CA ALA A 142 14.75 14.58 -1.78
C ALA A 142 15.58 14.19 -3.01
N SER A 143 16.91 14.41 -2.96
CA SER A 143 17.84 14.12 -4.05
C SER A 143 18.32 12.66 -4.08
N THR A 144 17.95 11.83 -3.10
CA THR A 144 18.41 10.43 -3.02
C THR A 144 17.70 9.50 -3.99
N GLY A 145 16.60 9.94 -4.61
CA GLY A 145 15.67 9.12 -5.37
C GLY A 145 14.48 8.62 -4.53
N ALA A 146 14.29 9.15 -3.31
CA ALA A 146 13.09 8.93 -2.53
C ALA A 146 11.85 9.44 -3.30
N VAL A 147 10.74 8.72 -3.19
CA VAL A 147 9.51 9.06 -3.93
C VAL A 147 8.58 9.99 -3.15
N ALA A 148 8.74 10.08 -1.83
CA ALA A 148 7.90 10.93 -0.98
C ALA A 148 8.49 11.10 0.42
N PHE A 149 7.95 12.08 1.17
CA PHE A 149 8.21 12.27 2.60
C PHE A 149 7.05 11.74 3.44
N LYS A 150 7.32 11.36 4.70
CA LYS A 150 6.32 10.87 5.67
C LYS A 150 6.53 11.49 7.04
N SER A 151 5.41 11.87 7.68
CA SER A 151 5.34 12.18 9.11
C SER A 151 4.10 11.62 9.77
N PHE A 152 4.13 11.60 11.09
CA PHE A 152 2.99 11.31 11.95
C PHE A 152 2.61 12.59 12.72
N LEU A 153 1.33 12.93 12.74
CA LEU A 153 0.81 14.03 13.56
C LEU A 153 0.37 13.55 14.95
N ALA A 154 0.36 12.23 15.16
CA ALA A 154 0.10 11.60 16.44
C ALA A 154 1.16 10.55 16.77
N SER A 155 1.42 10.36 18.06
CA SER A 155 2.40 9.40 18.55
C SER A 155 1.99 7.97 18.24
N SER A 156 2.80 7.26 17.44
CA SER A 156 2.58 5.86 17.08
C SER A 156 3.74 4.94 17.48
N SER A 157 4.96 5.44 17.49
CA SER A 157 6.16 4.65 17.77
C SER A 157 7.27 5.53 18.36
N PRO A 158 8.00 5.05 19.38
CA PRO A 158 9.17 5.77 19.89
C PRO A 158 10.27 6.02 18.86
N SER A 159 10.44 5.13 17.87
CA SER A 159 11.41 5.28 16.78
C SER A 159 10.97 6.28 15.71
N PHE A 160 9.68 6.67 15.70
CA PHE A 160 9.14 7.65 14.77
C PHE A 160 8.23 8.64 15.51
N PRO A 161 8.80 9.58 16.29
CA PRO A 161 8.03 10.56 17.06
C PRO A 161 7.17 11.46 16.17
N ALA A 162 5.98 11.80 16.67
CA ALA A 162 5.08 12.75 16.02
C ALA A 162 5.74 14.14 15.91
N ILE A 163 5.33 14.88 14.89
CA ILE A 163 5.71 16.29 14.69
C ILE A 163 4.58 17.22 15.16
N ASP A 164 4.94 18.40 15.61
CA ASP A 164 4.00 19.47 15.92
C ASP A 164 3.69 20.34 14.69
N THR A 165 2.69 21.21 14.83
CA THR A 165 2.27 22.18 13.79
C THR A 165 3.43 23.03 13.30
N THR A 166 4.35 23.42 14.18
CA THR A 166 5.51 24.26 13.82
C THR A 166 6.44 23.51 12.89
N THR A 167 6.76 22.26 13.24
CA THR A 167 7.58 21.37 12.42
C THR A 167 6.89 21.02 11.10
N LEU A 168 5.58 20.74 11.14
CA LEU A 168 4.78 20.47 9.94
C LEU A 168 4.83 21.64 8.95
N HIS A 169 4.55 22.86 9.41
CA HIS A 169 4.61 24.06 8.57
C HIS A 169 6.01 24.31 8.00
N TRP A 170 7.04 24.16 8.83
CA TRP A 170 8.44 24.32 8.39
C TRP A 170 8.80 23.28 7.31
N ALA A 171 8.47 22.01 7.53
CA ALA A 171 8.77 20.94 6.59
C ALA A 171 8.00 21.12 5.27
N MET A 172 6.71 21.49 5.32
CA MET A 172 5.90 21.72 4.13
C MET A 172 6.48 22.80 3.22
N ARG A 173 7.03 23.90 3.79
CA ARG A 173 7.65 24.95 2.98
C ARG A 173 8.86 24.44 2.20
N ILE A 174 9.66 23.56 2.79
CA ILE A 174 10.86 23.02 2.14
C ILE A 174 10.49 21.95 1.14
N ILE A 175 9.60 21.04 1.52
CA ILE A 175 9.18 19.91 0.69
C ILE A 175 8.42 20.40 -0.55
N ALA A 176 7.63 21.48 -0.43
CA ALA A 176 6.95 22.10 -1.57
C ALA A 176 7.88 22.38 -2.75
N GLU A 177 9.12 22.84 -2.47
CA GLU A 177 10.11 23.15 -3.49
C GLU A 177 10.69 21.90 -4.18
N THR A 178 10.58 20.73 -3.57
CA THR A 178 11.06 19.47 -4.13
C THR A 178 10.10 18.84 -5.14
N GLY A 179 8.83 19.25 -5.11
CA GLY A 179 7.74 18.66 -5.90
C GLY A 179 7.30 17.27 -5.45
N LEU A 180 7.91 16.71 -4.39
CA LEU A 180 7.53 15.41 -3.81
C LEU A 180 6.26 15.51 -2.97
N PRO A 181 5.43 14.45 -2.92
CA PRO A 181 4.34 14.39 -1.96
C PRO A 181 4.86 14.28 -0.52
N TYR A 182 4.16 14.95 0.39
CA TYR A 182 4.39 14.85 1.82
C TYR A 182 3.23 14.13 2.47
N ALA A 183 3.45 12.88 2.85
CA ALA A 183 2.43 12.02 3.42
C ALA A 183 2.31 12.19 4.93
N LEU A 184 1.08 12.18 5.40
CA LEU A 184 0.77 12.37 6.81
C LEU A 184 -0.13 11.25 7.33
N HIS A 185 0.31 10.60 8.41
CA HIS A 185 -0.62 9.96 9.32
C HIS A 185 -1.31 11.08 10.09
N ALA A 186 -2.56 11.37 9.73
CA ALA A 186 -3.26 12.57 10.16
C ALA A 186 -4.30 12.24 11.25
N GLU A 187 -3.83 12.10 12.49
CA GLU A 187 -4.66 12.05 13.70
C GLU A 187 -4.16 13.12 14.69
N ASP A 188 -5.06 13.84 15.37
CA ASP A 188 -4.70 14.87 16.34
C ASP A 188 -4.25 14.24 17.67
N ASP A 189 -2.98 14.45 18.05
CA ASP A 189 -2.35 13.82 19.22
C ASP A 189 -3.02 14.24 20.54
N ASN A 190 -3.49 15.48 20.65
CA ASN A 190 -4.13 15.98 21.87
C ASN A 190 -5.52 15.36 22.09
N LEU A 191 -6.31 15.25 21.00
CA LEU A 191 -7.61 14.60 21.04
C LEU A 191 -7.47 13.11 21.36
N LEU A 192 -6.47 12.44 20.75
CA LEU A 192 -6.15 11.04 21.05
C LEU A 192 -5.76 10.83 22.52
N ALA A 193 -4.80 11.60 23.00
CA ALA A 193 -4.34 11.51 24.40
C ALA A 193 -5.48 11.74 25.38
N SER A 194 -6.30 12.77 25.14
CA SER A 194 -7.48 13.07 25.95
C SER A 194 -8.54 11.95 25.91
N GLY A 195 -8.79 11.40 24.70
CA GLY A 195 -9.73 10.28 24.50
C GLY A 195 -9.28 9.04 25.26
N LEU A 196 -8.03 8.65 25.10
CA LEU A 196 -7.43 7.51 25.76
C LEU A 196 -7.46 7.64 27.28
N HIS A 197 -7.03 8.80 27.82
CA HIS A 197 -7.01 9.06 29.26
C HIS A 197 -8.41 8.92 29.89
N ARG A 198 -9.44 9.51 29.28
CA ARG A 198 -10.82 9.39 29.76
C ARG A 198 -11.34 7.96 29.84
N LEU A 199 -10.91 7.09 28.91
CA LEU A 199 -11.33 5.69 28.90
C LEU A 199 -10.55 4.86 29.91
N GLN A 200 -9.26 5.12 30.06
CA GLN A 200 -8.41 4.50 31.10
C GLN A 200 -8.89 4.83 32.52
N ASP A 201 -9.26 6.08 32.80
CA ASP A 201 -9.84 6.51 34.09
C ASP A 201 -11.14 5.77 34.43
N ARG A 202 -11.86 5.30 33.39
CA ARG A 202 -13.09 4.48 33.55
C ARG A 202 -12.81 2.98 33.58
N GLY A 203 -11.54 2.57 33.49
CA GLY A 203 -11.14 1.17 33.48
C GLY A 203 -11.57 0.43 32.20
N ARG A 204 -11.82 1.16 31.10
CA ARG A 204 -12.22 0.58 29.80
C ARG A 204 -10.99 0.03 29.07
N THR A 205 -11.00 -1.26 28.80
CA THR A 205 -9.94 -2.00 28.10
C THR A 205 -10.47 -2.88 26.98
N ASP A 206 -11.78 -2.82 26.75
CA ASP A 206 -12.46 -3.59 25.71
C ASP A 206 -12.14 -3.06 24.29
N PRO A 207 -12.40 -3.84 23.23
CA PRO A 207 -12.08 -3.43 21.86
C PRO A 207 -12.73 -2.11 21.42
N LEU A 208 -13.98 -1.83 21.84
CA LEU A 208 -14.66 -0.58 21.49
C LEU A 208 -14.01 0.64 22.14
N ALA A 209 -13.34 0.48 23.30
CA ALA A 209 -12.59 1.57 23.91
C ALA A 209 -11.48 2.09 23.00
N HIS A 210 -10.89 1.24 22.15
CA HIS A 210 -9.95 1.68 21.13
C HIS A 210 -10.61 2.59 20.08
N ALA A 211 -11.77 2.19 19.51
CA ALA A 211 -12.51 3.00 18.56
C ALA A 211 -13.00 4.31 19.17
N GLU A 212 -13.54 4.27 20.41
CA GLU A 212 -14.01 5.45 21.13
C GLU A 212 -12.88 6.44 21.47
N SER A 213 -11.62 5.96 21.64
CA SER A 213 -10.46 6.83 21.85
C SER A 213 -10.03 7.57 20.58
N ARG A 214 -10.45 7.08 19.41
CA ARG A 214 -10.05 7.52 18.06
C ARG A 214 -11.25 7.77 17.15
N PRO A 215 -12.24 8.61 17.57
CA PRO A 215 -13.39 8.89 16.70
C PRO A 215 -12.97 9.60 15.41
N PRO A 216 -13.80 9.58 14.35
CA PRO A 216 -13.51 10.26 13.06
C PRO A 216 -13.06 11.72 13.20
N LEU A 217 -13.57 12.43 14.22
CA LEU A 217 -13.17 13.80 14.56
C LEU A 217 -11.65 13.98 14.68
N VAL A 218 -10.96 13.01 15.27
CA VAL A 218 -9.50 13.07 15.50
C VAL A 218 -8.75 13.16 14.19
N GLU A 219 -9.20 12.42 13.19
CA GLU A 219 -8.66 12.44 11.83
C GLU A 219 -9.04 13.74 11.11
N SER A 220 -10.32 14.14 11.17
CA SER A 220 -10.82 15.33 10.48
C SER A 220 -10.14 16.62 10.93
N VAL A 221 -9.83 16.77 12.23
CA VAL A 221 -9.12 17.94 12.76
C VAL A 221 -7.68 18.01 12.20
N ALA A 222 -6.95 16.90 12.24
CA ALA A 222 -5.58 16.84 11.73
C ALA A 222 -5.52 17.04 10.20
N VAL A 223 -6.48 16.47 9.47
CA VAL A 223 -6.59 16.67 8.01
C VAL A 223 -6.92 18.12 7.69
N ALA A 224 -7.83 18.79 8.42
CA ALA A 224 -8.15 20.19 8.23
C ALA A 224 -6.92 21.10 8.41
N GLU A 225 -6.13 20.86 9.46
CA GLU A 225 -4.86 21.56 9.70
C GLU A 225 -3.87 21.35 8.55
N ALA A 226 -3.66 20.09 8.16
CA ALA A 226 -2.73 19.74 7.08
C ALA A 226 -3.13 20.40 5.75
N LEU A 227 -4.42 20.38 5.39
CA LEU A 227 -4.93 20.99 4.18
C LEU A 227 -4.79 22.52 4.18
N TYR A 228 -5.05 23.18 5.32
CA TYR A 228 -4.83 24.61 5.45
C TYR A 228 -3.35 24.99 5.25
N LEU A 229 -2.45 24.24 5.89
CA LEU A 229 -1.02 24.46 5.72
C LEU A 229 -0.55 24.16 4.30
N ALA A 230 -1.11 23.14 3.66
CA ALA A 230 -0.83 22.83 2.24
C ALA A 230 -1.26 23.99 1.32
N GLU A 231 -2.44 24.60 1.58
CA GLU A 231 -2.95 25.74 0.81
C GLU A 231 -2.01 26.97 0.90
N VAL A 232 -1.49 27.26 2.10
CA VAL A 232 -0.62 28.43 2.30
C VAL A 232 0.84 28.20 1.89
N THR A 233 1.31 26.96 1.85
CA THR A 233 2.70 26.60 1.51
C THR A 233 2.87 26.15 0.06
N GLY A 234 1.79 25.74 -0.60
CA GLY A 234 1.83 25.09 -1.91
C GLY A 234 2.37 23.66 -1.87
N CYS A 235 2.50 23.04 -0.68
CA CYS A 235 2.98 21.67 -0.52
C CYS A 235 1.97 20.67 -1.08
N TRP A 236 2.46 19.68 -1.81
CA TRP A 236 1.65 18.52 -2.18
C TRP A 236 1.50 17.57 -0.97
N VAL A 237 0.34 17.56 -0.36
CA VAL A 237 0.03 16.68 0.77
C VAL A 237 -0.58 15.36 0.27
N HIS A 238 -0.20 14.26 0.91
CA HIS A 238 -0.81 12.96 0.75
C HIS A 238 -1.36 12.49 2.10
N ILE A 239 -2.68 12.28 2.19
CA ILE A 239 -3.33 11.80 3.41
C ILE A 239 -3.29 10.27 3.40
N CYS A 240 -2.58 9.69 4.37
CA CYS A 240 -2.44 8.24 4.49
C CYS A 240 -3.72 7.59 5.02
N HIS A 241 -3.98 6.35 4.57
CA HIS A 241 -4.95 5.41 5.15
C HIS A 241 -6.20 6.07 5.76
N CYS A 242 -6.81 7.02 5.05
CA CYS A 242 -7.94 7.81 5.54
C CYS A 242 -9.16 6.91 5.83
N ALA A 243 -9.70 7.04 7.04
CA ALA A 243 -10.83 6.27 7.54
C ALA A 243 -11.94 7.18 8.11
N SER A 244 -12.05 8.43 7.64
CA SER A 244 -13.08 9.38 8.05
C SER A 244 -13.74 10.02 6.83
N ALA A 245 -15.06 9.88 6.72
CA ALA A 245 -15.85 10.51 5.67
C ALA A 245 -15.80 12.04 5.75
N ASP A 246 -15.78 12.61 6.95
CA ASP A 246 -15.60 14.05 7.13
C ASP A 246 -14.21 14.54 6.67
N ALA A 247 -13.16 13.75 6.92
CA ALA A 247 -11.82 14.06 6.40
C ALA A 247 -11.79 14.01 4.86
N LEU A 248 -12.44 13.03 4.25
CA LEU A 248 -12.56 12.91 2.79
C LEU A 248 -13.36 14.07 2.18
N ARG A 249 -14.42 14.52 2.83
CA ARG A 249 -15.15 15.73 2.44
C ARG A 249 -14.23 16.95 2.43
N LEU A 250 -13.41 17.13 3.48
CA LEU A 250 -12.44 18.23 3.55
C LEU A 250 -11.39 18.14 2.43
N VAL A 251 -10.94 16.94 2.08
CA VAL A 251 -10.04 16.71 0.92
C VAL A 251 -10.70 17.14 -0.38
N ALA A 252 -11.95 16.73 -0.63
CA ALA A 252 -12.69 17.12 -1.84
C ALA A 252 -12.87 18.64 -1.94
N GLU A 253 -13.23 19.30 -0.83
CA GLU A 253 -13.37 20.75 -0.75
C GLU A 253 -12.02 21.46 -0.98
N ALA A 254 -10.92 20.95 -0.44
CA ALA A 254 -9.59 21.51 -0.66
C ALA A 254 -9.14 21.38 -2.13
N ARG A 255 -9.37 20.24 -2.77
CA ARG A 255 -9.15 20.08 -4.22
C ARG A 255 -9.93 21.07 -5.05
N ALA A 256 -11.20 21.30 -4.72
CA ALA A 256 -12.03 22.28 -5.41
C ALA A 256 -11.48 23.73 -5.29
N ARG A 257 -10.71 24.04 -4.24
CA ARG A 257 -9.99 25.30 -4.07
C ARG A 257 -8.60 25.32 -4.74
N GLY A 258 -8.16 24.21 -5.33
CA GLY A 258 -6.86 24.10 -6.00
C GLY A 258 -5.71 23.61 -5.10
N VAL A 259 -5.98 23.12 -3.90
CA VAL A 259 -4.96 22.50 -3.05
C VAL A 259 -4.50 21.20 -3.68
N ARG A 260 -3.19 21.02 -3.80
CA ARG A 260 -2.62 19.76 -4.31
C ARG A 260 -2.61 18.71 -3.21
N VAL A 261 -3.63 17.87 -3.20
CA VAL A 261 -3.78 16.80 -2.22
C VAL A 261 -4.17 15.48 -2.89
N THR A 262 -3.57 14.39 -2.43
CA THR A 262 -3.93 13.01 -2.74
C THR A 262 -4.28 12.27 -1.45
N VAL A 263 -5.07 11.20 -1.54
CA VAL A 263 -5.51 10.44 -0.36
C VAL A 263 -5.61 8.95 -0.67
N GLU A 264 -5.20 8.12 0.28
CA GLU A 264 -5.33 6.68 0.24
C GLU A 264 -6.27 6.16 1.33
N THR A 265 -6.84 4.98 1.11
CA THR A 265 -7.51 4.19 2.14
C THR A 265 -7.11 2.72 2.02
N CYS A 266 -7.65 1.88 2.92
CA CYS A 266 -7.26 0.48 2.99
C CYS A 266 -8.49 -0.44 2.99
N PRO A 267 -8.38 -1.71 2.51
CA PRO A 267 -9.50 -2.66 2.51
C PRO A 267 -10.11 -2.90 3.90
N GLN A 268 -9.34 -2.78 4.98
CA GLN A 268 -9.88 -2.92 6.35
C GLN A 268 -10.92 -1.84 6.69
N TYR A 269 -10.79 -0.63 6.17
CA TYR A 269 -11.76 0.45 6.37
C TYR A 269 -12.97 0.37 5.43
N LEU A 270 -12.93 -0.54 4.47
CA LEU A 270 -13.94 -0.76 3.45
C LEU A 270 -14.73 -2.07 3.65
N SER A 271 -14.20 -3.01 4.44
CA SER A 271 -14.74 -4.37 4.57
C SER A 271 -14.83 -4.88 6.00
N LEU A 272 -14.32 -4.11 6.96
CA LEU A 272 -14.41 -4.39 8.39
C LEU A 272 -15.01 -3.18 9.12
N ASN A 273 -15.69 -3.46 10.24
CA ASN A 273 -16.30 -2.43 11.06
C ASN A 273 -16.01 -2.65 12.57
N THR A 274 -16.65 -1.90 13.44
CA THR A 274 -16.49 -2.02 14.90
C THR A 274 -16.99 -3.35 15.46
N ASP A 275 -17.92 -4.03 14.83
CA ASP A 275 -18.34 -5.37 15.24
C ASP A 275 -17.24 -6.40 14.95
N ASP A 276 -16.58 -6.26 13.79
CA ASP A 276 -15.36 -7.04 13.48
C ASP A 276 -14.23 -6.75 14.48
N LEU A 277 -14.05 -5.47 14.90
CA LEU A 277 -13.06 -5.12 15.93
C LEU A 277 -13.32 -5.86 17.25
N VAL A 278 -14.59 -5.96 17.66
CA VAL A 278 -14.98 -6.70 18.88
C VAL A 278 -14.63 -8.18 18.74
N ALA A 279 -14.89 -8.77 17.59
CA ALA A 279 -14.59 -10.18 17.31
C ALA A 279 -13.08 -10.45 17.20
N LEU A 280 -12.36 -9.60 16.50
CA LEU A 280 -10.92 -9.72 16.24
C LEU A 280 -10.04 -9.33 17.43
N LYS A 281 -10.55 -8.50 18.35
CA LYS A 281 -9.78 -7.97 19.49
C LYS A 281 -8.43 -7.37 19.02
N GLY A 282 -7.31 -7.79 19.61
CA GLY A 282 -5.98 -7.32 19.24
C GLY A 282 -5.66 -7.42 17.74
N TYR A 283 -6.21 -8.42 17.03
CA TYR A 283 -6.02 -8.57 15.58
C TYR A 283 -6.77 -7.54 14.74
N GLY A 284 -7.77 -6.84 15.31
CA GLY A 284 -8.45 -5.71 14.67
C GLY A 284 -7.89 -4.35 15.04
N ARG A 285 -6.88 -4.28 15.94
CA ARG A 285 -6.34 -3.00 16.40
C ARG A 285 -5.40 -2.36 15.38
N CYS A 286 -5.81 -1.21 14.84
CA CYS A 286 -5.05 -0.40 13.87
C CYS A 286 -5.24 1.10 14.15
N ALA A 287 -4.51 1.94 13.45
CA ALA A 287 -4.60 3.39 13.52
C ALA A 287 -4.59 4.00 12.09
N PRO A 288 -5.66 4.72 11.71
CA PRO A 288 -6.91 4.95 12.44
C PRO A 288 -7.65 3.66 12.85
N SER A 289 -8.62 3.76 13.77
CA SER A 289 -9.43 2.60 14.18
C SER A 289 -10.44 2.20 13.11
N LEU A 290 -10.88 0.93 13.13
CA LEU A 290 -12.06 0.50 12.38
C LEU A 290 -13.28 1.33 12.80
N ARG A 291 -14.16 1.64 11.86
CA ARG A 291 -15.32 2.51 11.99
C ARG A 291 -16.61 1.71 12.11
N ASP A 292 -17.71 2.36 12.51
CA ASP A 292 -19.03 1.77 12.37
C ASP A 292 -19.43 1.62 10.90
N GLN A 293 -20.52 0.87 10.66
CA GLN A 293 -20.95 0.57 9.30
C GLN A 293 -21.39 1.81 8.52
N ASP A 294 -21.99 2.78 9.19
CA ASP A 294 -22.45 4.02 8.54
C ASP A 294 -21.27 4.83 8.00
N GLU A 295 -20.17 4.91 8.76
CA GLU A 295 -18.92 5.56 8.31
C GLU A 295 -18.28 4.77 7.14
N VAL A 296 -18.22 3.44 7.23
CA VAL A 296 -17.73 2.57 6.15
C VAL A 296 -18.51 2.82 4.84
N ASP A 297 -19.84 2.89 4.92
CA ASP A 297 -20.71 3.12 3.74
C ASP A 297 -20.48 4.52 3.15
N GLN A 298 -20.23 5.52 3.98
CA GLN A 298 -19.89 6.87 3.51
C GLN A 298 -18.51 6.90 2.83
N ILE A 299 -17.48 6.24 3.39
CA ILE A 299 -16.13 6.15 2.79
C ILE A 299 -16.22 5.52 1.39
N TRP A 300 -17.07 4.52 1.20
CA TRP A 300 -17.28 3.90 -0.11
C TRP A 300 -17.73 4.88 -1.18
N SER A 301 -18.52 5.92 -0.85
CA SER A 301 -18.92 6.93 -1.82
C SER A 301 -17.72 7.67 -2.41
N TYR A 302 -16.70 7.95 -1.58
CA TYR A 302 -15.44 8.61 -1.97
C TYR A 302 -14.46 7.68 -2.70
N VAL A 303 -14.59 6.36 -2.53
CA VAL A 303 -13.88 5.39 -3.37
C VAL A 303 -14.50 5.37 -4.77
N MET A 304 -15.83 5.32 -4.85
CA MET A 304 -16.57 5.19 -6.12
C MET A 304 -16.52 6.45 -6.98
N ASP A 305 -16.45 7.64 -6.39
CA ASP A 305 -16.31 8.92 -7.10
C ASP A 305 -14.86 9.33 -7.39
N GLU A 306 -13.90 8.47 -7.02
CA GLU A 306 -12.45 8.66 -7.19
C GLU A 306 -11.88 9.87 -6.39
N THR A 307 -12.56 10.32 -5.34
CA THR A 307 -11.96 11.23 -4.35
C THR A 307 -10.78 10.55 -3.66
N ILE A 308 -10.90 9.25 -3.35
CA ILE A 308 -9.77 8.41 -2.92
C ILE A 308 -8.98 8.00 -4.15
N ASP A 309 -7.71 8.38 -4.19
CA ASP A 309 -6.83 8.18 -5.35
C ASP A 309 -6.37 6.73 -5.49
N LEU A 310 -6.04 6.08 -4.38
CA LEU A 310 -5.47 4.73 -4.38
C LEU A 310 -5.86 3.93 -3.13
N ILE A 311 -5.72 2.61 -3.24
CA ILE A 311 -5.96 1.66 -2.16
C ILE A 311 -4.62 1.00 -1.81
N CYS A 312 -4.27 0.97 -0.53
CA CYS A 312 -3.05 0.38 0.00
C CYS A 312 -3.34 -0.58 1.17
N SER A 313 -2.34 -1.32 1.63
CA SER A 313 -2.56 -2.28 2.72
C SER A 313 -2.35 -1.72 4.11
N ASP A 314 -1.45 -0.77 4.27
CA ASP A 314 -0.85 -0.39 5.56
C ASP A 314 -0.34 -1.64 6.32
N HIS A 315 0.31 -2.55 5.58
CA HIS A 315 0.75 -3.83 6.14
C HIS A 315 1.79 -3.65 7.23
N CYS A 316 1.49 -4.22 8.40
CA CYS A 316 2.38 -4.29 9.56
C CYS A 316 2.54 -5.73 10.05
N GLY A 317 3.75 -6.27 9.95
CA GLY A 317 4.07 -7.66 10.33
C GLY A 317 4.25 -7.86 11.84
N PHE A 318 3.22 -7.63 12.65
CA PHE A 318 3.25 -7.97 14.08
C PHE A 318 3.03 -9.46 14.31
N THR A 319 3.75 -10.04 15.30
CA THR A 319 3.61 -11.47 15.63
C THR A 319 2.24 -11.76 16.25
N ARG A 320 1.80 -13.02 16.16
CA ARG A 320 0.57 -13.47 16.85
C ARG A 320 0.63 -13.19 18.34
N GLU A 321 1.77 -13.47 19.00
CA GLU A 321 1.97 -13.19 20.44
C GLU A 321 1.75 -11.72 20.77
N GLN A 322 2.27 -10.80 19.93
CA GLN A 322 2.06 -9.36 20.12
C GLN A 322 0.58 -8.97 19.96
N LYS A 323 -0.15 -9.58 19.04
CA LYS A 323 -1.58 -9.34 18.85
C LYS A 323 -2.44 -9.98 19.95
N ASP A 324 -2.06 -11.17 20.43
CA ASP A 324 -2.72 -11.87 21.54
C ASP A 324 -2.64 -11.10 22.86
N ALA A 325 -1.62 -10.26 23.05
CA ALA A 325 -1.53 -9.36 24.21
C ALA A 325 -2.75 -8.42 24.35
N GLY A 326 -3.49 -8.19 23.27
CA GLY A 326 -4.73 -7.41 23.25
C GLY A 326 -6.01 -8.19 23.62
N ALA A 327 -5.91 -9.47 24.01
CA ALA A 327 -7.08 -10.30 24.26
C ALA A 327 -7.93 -9.81 25.45
N GLU A 328 -7.28 -9.36 26.54
CA GLU A 328 -7.92 -8.85 27.75
C GLU A 328 -7.88 -7.31 27.85
N ASP A 329 -6.89 -6.69 27.23
CA ASP A 329 -6.70 -5.24 27.20
C ASP A 329 -6.26 -4.85 25.79
N ILE A 330 -7.19 -4.24 25.05
CA ILE A 330 -6.97 -3.87 23.64
C ILE A 330 -5.74 -2.96 23.47
N PHE A 331 -5.43 -2.14 24.45
CA PHE A 331 -4.32 -1.18 24.39
C PHE A 331 -2.94 -1.86 24.47
N ARG A 332 -2.86 -3.13 24.83
CA ARG A 332 -1.61 -3.90 24.87
C ARG A 332 -1.20 -4.47 23.51
N ALA A 333 -2.13 -4.66 22.57
CA ALA A 333 -1.76 -5.05 21.21
C ALA A 333 -1.12 -3.86 20.47
N PRO A 334 -0.16 -4.08 19.58
CA PRO A 334 0.38 -3.02 18.73
C PRO A 334 -0.64 -2.57 17.67
N LEU A 335 -0.48 -1.34 17.16
CA LEU A 335 -1.29 -0.75 16.10
C LEU A 335 -0.78 -1.22 14.73
N GLY A 336 -1.63 -1.90 13.95
CA GLY A 336 -1.34 -2.34 12.59
C GLY A 336 -1.84 -3.74 12.27
N LEU A 337 -2.10 -3.99 11.00
CA LEU A 337 -2.72 -5.20 10.47
C LEU A 337 -1.84 -5.85 9.39
N ALA A 338 -1.98 -7.16 9.20
CA ALA A 338 -1.30 -7.90 8.15
C ALA A 338 -2.22 -7.99 6.91
N GLY A 339 -2.03 -7.10 5.93
CA GLY A 339 -2.96 -6.90 4.81
C GLY A 339 -2.40 -7.09 3.40
N VAL A 340 -1.07 -7.13 3.18
CA VAL A 340 -0.49 -7.06 1.84
C VAL A 340 -0.95 -8.19 0.90
N GLN A 341 -1.09 -9.42 1.38
CA GLN A 341 -1.53 -10.55 0.55
C GLN A 341 -3.01 -10.49 0.22
N THR A 342 -3.82 -9.86 1.06
CA THR A 342 -5.26 -9.77 0.91
C THR A 342 -5.72 -8.46 0.26
N LEU A 343 -4.82 -7.51 0.04
CA LEU A 343 -5.11 -6.18 -0.50
C LEU A 343 -5.93 -6.25 -1.79
N LEU A 344 -5.37 -6.82 -2.85
CA LEU A 344 -6.00 -6.84 -4.17
C LEU A 344 -7.26 -7.71 -4.19
N PRO A 345 -7.26 -8.99 -3.72
CA PRO A 345 -8.45 -9.84 -3.81
C PRO A 345 -9.61 -9.37 -2.93
N VAL A 346 -9.36 -8.87 -1.71
CA VAL A 346 -10.43 -8.35 -0.85
C VAL A 346 -11.03 -7.06 -1.44
N PHE A 347 -10.19 -6.16 -1.94
CA PHE A 347 -10.69 -4.95 -2.59
C PHE A 347 -11.44 -5.28 -3.88
N PHE A 348 -10.97 -6.25 -4.69
CA PHE A 348 -11.68 -6.69 -5.89
C PHE A 348 -13.09 -7.19 -5.55
N ASP A 349 -13.21 -8.09 -4.59
CA ASP A 349 -14.52 -8.63 -4.20
C ASP A 349 -15.45 -7.53 -3.69
N ALA A 350 -14.97 -6.69 -2.79
CA ALA A 350 -15.77 -5.61 -2.20
C ALA A 350 -16.18 -4.52 -3.21
N ALA A 351 -15.29 -4.18 -4.13
CA ALA A 351 -15.50 -3.11 -5.11
C ALA A 351 -16.22 -3.60 -6.38
N VAL A 352 -15.66 -4.63 -7.03
CA VAL A 352 -16.16 -5.09 -8.34
C VAL A 352 -17.39 -5.98 -8.16
N ASN A 353 -17.32 -7.02 -7.33
CA ASN A 353 -18.41 -7.97 -7.20
C ASN A 353 -19.59 -7.42 -6.41
N GLN A 354 -19.33 -6.75 -5.29
CA GLN A 354 -20.39 -6.29 -4.39
C GLN A 354 -20.93 -4.90 -4.76
N ARG A 355 -20.11 -4.00 -5.34
CA ARG A 355 -20.49 -2.60 -5.65
C ARG A 355 -20.43 -2.24 -7.12
N GLN A 356 -20.16 -3.21 -8.01
CA GLN A 356 -20.15 -3.01 -9.46
C GLN A 356 -19.17 -1.92 -9.95
N MET A 357 -18.05 -1.75 -9.25
CA MET A 357 -16.98 -0.90 -9.75
C MET A 357 -16.48 -1.44 -11.10
N SER A 358 -16.18 -0.54 -12.03
CA SER A 358 -15.59 -0.97 -13.30
C SER A 358 -14.18 -1.52 -13.10
N LEU A 359 -13.79 -2.52 -13.89
CA LEU A 359 -12.43 -3.07 -13.86
C LEU A 359 -11.36 -2.00 -14.15
N ASN A 360 -11.68 -1.02 -14.98
CA ASN A 360 -10.76 0.08 -15.29
C ASN A 360 -10.52 0.99 -14.07
N GLN A 361 -11.56 1.31 -13.31
CA GLN A 361 -11.42 2.06 -12.05
C GLN A 361 -10.64 1.26 -11.01
N PHE A 362 -10.91 -0.04 -10.87
CA PHE A 362 -10.15 -0.93 -10.01
C PHE A 362 -8.64 -0.89 -10.34
N VAL A 363 -8.29 -1.00 -11.63
CA VAL A 363 -6.89 -0.91 -12.09
C VAL A 363 -6.29 0.47 -11.83
N ARG A 364 -7.08 1.56 -12.03
CA ARG A 364 -6.60 2.90 -11.67
C ARG A 364 -6.16 2.98 -10.22
N GLN A 365 -7.02 2.59 -9.29
CA GLN A 365 -6.77 2.73 -7.85
C GLN A 365 -5.73 1.72 -7.31
N MET A 366 -5.60 0.55 -7.94
CA MET A 366 -4.65 -0.48 -7.50
C MET A 366 -3.25 -0.40 -8.14
N ALA A 367 -3.13 0.24 -9.31
CA ALA A 367 -1.88 0.19 -10.05
C ALA A 367 -1.50 1.54 -10.70
N THR A 368 -2.41 2.13 -11.49
CA THR A 368 -2.02 3.29 -12.33
C THR A 368 -1.85 4.57 -11.51
N ASN A 369 -2.80 4.88 -10.62
CA ASN A 369 -2.73 6.08 -9.79
C ASN A 369 -1.51 6.07 -8.84
N PRO A 370 -1.23 4.97 -8.09
CA PRO A 370 0.00 4.93 -7.30
C PRO A 370 1.26 5.04 -8.17
N ALA A 371 1.29 4.43 -9.38
CA ALA A 371 2.41 4.59 -10.29
C ALA A 371 2.61 6.06 -10.73
N GLN A 372 1.53 6.80 -10.98
CA GLN A 372 1.60 8.21 -11.38
C GLN A 372 2.01 9.11 -10.21
N ILE A 373 1.43 8.89 -9.01
CA ILE A 373 1.73 9.69 -7.81
C ILE A 373 3.22 9.57 -7.44
N PHE A 374 3.79 8.38 -7.55
CA PHE A 374 5.19 8.12 -7.18
C PHE A 374 6.18 8.13 -8.36
N GLU A 375 5.77 8.68 -9.51
CA GLU A 375 6.60 8.84 -10.71
C GLU A 375 7.18 7.51 -11.27
N LEU A 376 6.45 6.41 -11.12
CA LEU A 376 6.80 5.09 -11.66
C LEU A 376 6.13 4.79 -13.01
N TYR A 377 5.07 5.53 -13.36
CA TYR A 377 4.34 5.41 -14.62
C TYR A 377 5.13 6.06 -15.78
N PRO A 378 5.13 5.47 -17.01
CA PRO A 378 4.38 4.30 -17.48
C PRO A 378 5.16 2.97 -17.38
N ARG A 379 6.36 2.94 -16.80
CA ARG A 379 7.12 1.70 -16.62
C ARG A 379 6.36 0.69 -15.76
N LYS A 380 5.70 1.15 -14.68
CA LYS A 380 4.83 0.40 -13.79
C LYS A 380 3.37 0.89 -13.92
N GLY A 381 2.41 0.07 -13.45
CA GLY A 381 1.02 0.46 -13.31
C GLY A 381 0.18 0.42 -14.59
N THR A 382 0.68 -0.19 -15.67
CA THR A 382 -0.07 -0.36 -16.93
C THR A 382 0.41 -1.58 -17.72
N ILE A 383 -0.41 -2.04 -18.67
CA ILE A 383 -0.07 -3.04 -19.67
C ILE A 383 0.03 -2.33 -21.01
N ALA A 384 1.25 -1.97 -21.40
CA ALA A 384 1.54 -1.27 -22.64
C ALA A 384 2.89 -1.72 -23.20
N VAL A 385 3.08 -1.58 -24.52
CA VAL A 385 4.39 -1.84 -25.16
C VAL A 385 5.42 -0.89 -24.57
N GLY A 386 6.55 -1.44 -24.10
CA GLY A 386 7.63 -0.70 -23.43
C GLY A 386 7.52 -0.62 -21.92
N SER A 387 6.36 -0.97 -21.32
CA SER A 387 6.24 -1.11 -19.85
C SER A 387 7.00 -2.35 -19.37
N ASP A 388 7.38 -2.33 -18.10
CA ASP A 388 7.88 -3.53 -17.44
C ASP A 388 6.78 -4.61 -17.45
N ALA A 389 7.19 -5.86 -17.65
CA ALA A 389 6.26 -6.99 -17.67
C ALA A 389 5.84 -7.37 -16.24
N ASP A 390 5.14 -6.45 -15.58
CA ASP A 390 4.54 -6.60 -14.25
C ASP A 390 3.06 -6.91 -14.42
N LEU A 391 2.68 -8.17 -14.23
CA LEU A 391 1.36 -8.67 -14.58
C LEU A 391 0.81 -9.58 -13.51
N VAL A 392 -0.52 -9.55 -13.36
CA VAL A 392 -1.28 -10.48 -12.52
C VAL A 392 -2.27 -11.25 -13.40
N ILE A 393 -2.17 -12.57 -13.41
CA ILE A 393 -3.22 -13.44 -13.94
C ILE A 393 -4.19 -13.70 -12.80
N PHE A 394 -5.43 -13.28 -12.98
CA PHE A 394 -6.43 -13.22 -11.93
C PHE A 394 -7.72 -13.93 -12.36
N ASP A 395 -8.19 -14.83 -11.51
CA ASP A 395 -9.49 -15.52 -11.69
C ASP A 395 -10.58 -14.72 -10.97
N PRO A 396 -11.45 -14.00 -11.70
CA PRO A 396 -12.46 -13.15 -11.10
C PRO A 396 -13.63 -13.93 -10.45
N ASP A 397 -13.80 -15.20 -10.80
CA ASP A 397 -14.96 -16.03 -10.43
C ASP A 397 -14.63 -17.00 -9.29
N ARG A 398 -13.35 -17.23 -9.00
CA ARG A 398 -12.92 -18.20 -8.01
C ARG A 398 -13.16 -17.72 -6.58
N THR A 399 -14.09 -18.38 -5.88
CA THR A 399 -14.36 -18.13 -4.46
C THR A 399 -13.45 -18.98 -3.57
N TRP A 400 -12.95 -18.38 -2.48
CA TRP A 400 -12.10 -19.04 -1.50
C TRP A 400 -12.30 -18.44 -0.10
N VAL A 401 -11.94 -19.17 0.93
CA VAL A 401 -11.95 -18.69 2.32
C VAL A 401 -10.55 -18.21 2.68
N VAL A 402 -10.45 -17.02 3.24
CA VAL A 402 -9.18 -16.45 3.68
C VAL A 402 -8.77 -17.14 4.98
N LEU A 403 -7.63 -17.80 4.97
CA LEU A 403 -7.06 -18.49 6.14
C LEU A 403 -5.66 -17.91 6.43
N GLY A 404 -5.46 -17.45 7.65
CA GLY A 404 -4.18 -16.86 8.06
C GLY A 404 -3.01 -17.83 7.98
N GLU A 405 -3.23 -19.11 8.23
CA GLU A 405 -2.21 -20.16 8.10
C GLU A 405 -1.73 -20.37 6.65
N GLU A 406 -2.56 -20.00 5.66
CA GLU A 406 -2.22 -20.06 4.23
C GLU A 406 -1.51 -18.78 3.73
N MET A 407 -1.39 -17.75 4.57
CA MET A 407 -0.65 -16.54 4.22
C MET A 407 0.83 -16.86 4.05
N LEU A 408 1.45 -16.30 3.01
CA LEU A 408 2.84 -16.58 2.66
C LEU A 408 3.83 -15.59 3.29
N HIS A 409 3.33 -14.52 3.92
CA HIS A 409 4.16 -13.67 4.78
C HIS A 409 4.43 -14.35 6.14
N LYS A 410 5.48 -13.91 6.82
CA LYS A 410 6.05 -14.56 8.02
C LYS A 410 5.05 -14.76 9.16
N GLN A 411 4.12 -13.84 9.37
CA GLN A 411 3.28 -13.83 10.56
C GLN A 411 2.06 -14.75 10.45
N LYS A 412 1.66 -15.13 9.23
CA LYS A 412 0.60 -16.09 8.95
C LYS A 412 -0.72 -15.82 9.68
N TRP A 413 -1.16 -14.56 9.64
CA TRP A 413 -2.47 -14.10 10.10
C TRP A 413 -2.96 -12.93 9.25
N THR A 414 -4.25 -12.68 9.27
CA THR A 414 -4.88 -11.57 8.56
C THR A 414 -6.12 -11.13 9.32
N PRO A 415 -6.53 -9.85 9.25
CA PRO A 415 -7.79 -9.39 9.84
C PRO A 415 -9.02 -9.94 9.10
N PHE A 416 -8.83 -10.55 7.93
CA PHE A 416 -9.89 -11.13 7.10
C PHE A 416 -10.10 -12.63 7.32
N GLU A 417 -9.56 -13.20 8.41
CA GLU A 417 -9.68 -14.62 8.77
C GLU A 417 -11.11 -15.13 8.66
N GLY A 418 -11.31 -16.24 7.93
CA GLY A 418 -12.60 -16.89 7.76
C GLY A 418 -13.57 -16.20 6.78
N LYS A 419 -13.22 -15.03 6.22
CA LYS A 419 -14.08 -14.36 5.22
C LYS A 419 -14.00 -15.10 3.87
N SER A 420 -15.16 -15.26 3.23
CA SER A 420 -15.26 -15.77 1.86
C SER A 420 -15.04 -14.60 0.89
N VAL A 421 -14.12 -14.77 -0.04
CA VAL A 421 -13.72 -13.75 -1.04
C VAL A 421 -13.82 -14.36 -2.42
N THR A 422 -14.39 -13.64 -3.37
CA THR A 422 -14.47 -14.02 -4.79
C THR A 422 -13.51 -13.17 -5.61
N GLY A 423 -12.61 -13.84 -6.29
CA GLY A 423 -11.46 -13.26 -6.99
C GLY A 423 -10.15 -13.76 -6.39
N ARG A 424 -9.31 -14.40 -7.23
CA ARG A 424 -8.05 -15.00 -6.75
C ARG A 424 -6.90 -14.76 -7.69
N VAL A 425 -5.74 -14.43 -7.13
CA VAL A 425 -4.48 -14.35 -7.85
C VAL A 425 -4.05 -15.78 -8.22
N ILE A 426 -3.90 -16.03 -9.51
CA ILE A 426 -3.42 -17.32 -10.06
C ILE A 426 -1.92 -17.27 -10.26
N ARG A 427 -1.41 -16.14 -10.79
CA ARG A 427 0.02 -15.97 -11.03
C ARG A 427 0.40 -14.51 -10.97
N THR A 428 1.56 -14.22 -10.39
CA THR A 428 2.16 -12.89 -10.37
C THR A 428 3.48 -12.93 -11.11
N ILE A 429 3.64 -12.03 -12.07
CA ILE A 429 4.80 -11.87 -12.91
C ILE A 429 5.37 -10.49 -12.65
N ARG A 430 6.65 -10.42 -12.30
CA ARG A 430 7.38 -9.17 -12.07
C ARG A 430 8.53 -9.10 -13.06
N ARG A 431 8.54 -8.09 -13.91
CA ARG A 431 9.54 -7.90 -14.96
C ARG A 431 9.81 -9.18 -15.76
N GLY A 432 8.71 -9.85 -16.18
CA GLY A 432 8.79 -11.08 -16.97
C GLY A 432 9.17 -12.35 -16.20
N GLU A 433 9.42 -12.26 -14.91
CA GLU A 433 9.72 -13.40 -14.03
C GLU A 433 8.47 -13.79 -13.21
N VAL A 434 8.10 -15.06 -13.25
CA VAL A 434 7.03 -15.57 -12.36
C VAL A 434 7.57 -15.61 -10.94
N ILE A 435 6.96 -14.84 -10.05
CA ILE A 435 7.33 -14.77 -8.62
C ILE A 435 6.29 -15.43 -7.69
N TYR A 436 5.11 -15.74 -8.21
CA TYR A 436 4.07 -16.53 -7.53
C TYR A 436 3.26 -17.34 -8.55
N ASP A 437 2.94 -18.57 -8.20
CA ASP A 437 2.10 -19.48 -9.01
C ASP A 437 1.23 -20.35 -8.10
N ASP A 438 -0.10 -20.11 -8.10
CA ASP A 438 -1.09 -20.83 -7.28
C ASP A 438 -1.31 -22.29 -7.72
N SER A 439 -0.88 -22.66 -8.92
CA SER A 439 -0.98 -24.05 -9.43
C SER A 439 0.05 -24.98 -8.82
N LEU A 440 1.08 -24.46 -8.16
CA LEU A 440 2.14 -25.22 -7.51
C LEU A 440 1.83 -25.41 -6.02
N GLU A 441 2.56 -26.29 -5.35
CA GLU A 441 2.38 -26.59 -3.93
C GLU A 441 3.60 -26.19 -3.09
N GLY A 442 3.36 -25.89 -1.80
CA GLY A 442 4.42 -25.60 -0.85
C GLY A 442 5.30 -24.42 -1.27
N GLU A 443 6.61 -24.55 -1.10
CA GLU A 443 7.59 -23.51 -1.43
C GLU A 443 7.70 -23.26 -2.94
N ALA A 444 7.34 -24.22 -3.78
CA ALA A 444 7.37 -24.07 -5.24
C ALA A 444 6.38 -22.98 -5.73
N ARG A 445 5.37 -22.62 -4.93
CA ARG A 445 4.46 -21.49 -5.24
C ARG A 445 5.17 -20.14 -5.33
N LEU A 446 6.35 -20.02 -4.75
CA LEU A 446 7.17 -18.80 -4.71
C LEU A 446 8.54 -19.07 -5.37
N PRO A 447 8.60 -19.17 -6.69
CA PRO A 447 9.85 -19.46 -7.41
C PRO A 447 10.84 -18.27 -7.36
N GLY A 448 10.39 -17.06 -7.02
CA GLY A 448 11.24 -15.88 -6.96
C GLY A 448 12.26 -15.93 -5.82
N LEU A 449 13.43 -15.35 -6.06
CA LEU A 449 14.56 -15.37 -5.13
C LEU A 449 14.70 -14.06 -4.34
N ALA A 450 15.25 -14.16 -3.13
CA ALA A 450 15.67 -12.99 -2.37
C ALA A 450 16.70 -12.16 -3.16
N GLY A 451 16.54 -10.84 -3.16
CA GLY A 451 17.41 -9.92 -3.90
C GLY A 451 17.11 -9.85 -5.41
N SER A 452 16.04 -10.51 -5.89
CA SER A 452 15.58 -10.37 -7.27
C SER A 452 14.70 -9.12 -7.48
N GLY A 453 14.12 -8.56 -6.39
CA GLY A 453 13.46 -7.25 -6.40
C GLY A 453 14.45 -6.11 -6.59
N ARG A 454 13.99 -5.01 -7.16
CA ARG A 454 14.82 -3.86 -7.53
C ARG A 454 14.38 -2.61 -6.78
N TYR A 455 15.34 -1.78 -6.36
CA TYR A 455 15.02 -0.42 -5.92
C TYR A 455 14.60 0.44 -7.13
N LEU A 456 13.46 1.14 -6.96
CA LEU A 456 12.90 2.06 -7.96
C LEU A 456 13.08 3.50 -7.48
N PRO A 457 13.95 4.30 -8.12
CA PRO A 457 14.12 5.70 -7.77
C PRO A 457 12.92 6.54 -8.27
N ARG A 458 12.75 7.73 -7.69
CA ARG A 458 11.90 8.77 -8.27
C ARG A 458 12.23 8.97 -9.75
N GLY A 459 11.21 9.13 -10.58
CA GLY A 459 11.39 9.30 -12.03
C GLY A 459 11.65 8.01 -12.81
N TYR A 460 11.62 6.85 -12.15
CA TYR A 460 11.81 5.55 -12.81
C TYR A 460 10.92 5.37 -14.04
N GLY A 461 9.71 5.92 -14.01
CA GLY A 461 8.77 5.87 -15.12
C GLY A 461 9.20 6.66 -16.34
N GLN A 462 10.06 7.65 -16.18
CA GLN A 462 10.50 8.56 -17.26
C GLN A 462 11.81 8.12 -17.91
N ASP A 463 12.56 7.23 -17.28
CA ASP A 463 13.81 6.71 -17.82
C ASP A 463 13.53 5.72 -18.98
N GLY A 464 13.07 6.26 -20.11
CA GLY A 464 12.96 5.56 -21.40
C GLY A 464 14.32 5.36 -22.09
N SER A 465 15.42 5.59 -21.39
CA SER A 465 16.77 5.46 -21.94
C SER A 465 17.74 4.87 -20.91
N SER A 466 18.15 3.66 -21.23
CA SER A 466 19.50 3.12 -20.98
C SER A 466 19.94 2.93 -19.53
N SER A 467 20.21 1.73 -19.13
CA SER A 467 21.53 1.14 -19.43
C SER A 467 21.61 -0.28 -18.97
#